data_0357cd04a1ea7ac4f33d38ffa07195fa
#
_entry.id   0357cd04a1ea7ac4f33d38ffa07195fa
#
_cell.length_a   1.000
_cell.length_b   1.000
_cell.length_c   1.000
_cell.angle_alpha   90.00
_cell.angle_beta   90.00
_cell.angle_gamma   90.00
#
_symmetry.space_group_name_H-M   'P 1'
#
loop_
_entity.id
_entity.type
_entity.pdbx_description
1 polymer ?
#
loop_
_entity_poly.entity_id
_entity_poly.type
_entity_poly.pdbx_seq_one_letter_code
_entity_poly.pdbx_strand_id
1 'polypeptide(L)'
;MKILVLGATGRTGRLFIHKALEEGHSVTAYVRNPDKARALLGTHPNLTITPGDLNDTERLAAASAGQDVMASLLGQKATVREFLHSTFLQERLPLIMQTVTGAGVKRCVLLSAYGVGDTVRTASLPMRLVCKVIMHGIFTDKVKADALVAEYQPYISRAHPGR
;
A
#
# COMPACT_ATOMS: atom_id res chain seq x y z
N MET A 1 -5.15 17.81 2.93
CA MET A 1 -5.11 17.02 1.68
C MET A 1 -6.18 15.95 1.74
N LYS A 2 -6.65 15.50 0.58
CA LYS A 2 -7.54 14.33 0.44
C LYS A 2 -6.69 13.10 0.11
N ILE A 3 -6.74 12.08 0.94
CA ILE A 3 -5.84 10.92 0.87
C ILE A 3 -6.65 9.64 0.69
N LEU A 4 -6.45 8.95 -0.43
CA LEU A 4 -6.94 7.58 -0.63
C LEU A 4 -5.99 6.60 0.03
N VAL A 5 -6.50 5.73 0.90
CA VAL A 5 -5.69 4.73 1.60
C VAL A 5 -6.09 3.32 1.20
N LEU A 6 -5.14 2.59 0.61
CA LEU A 6 -5.24 1.15 0.35
C LEU A 6 -4.53 0.38 1.47
N GLY A 7 -5.14 -0.69 1.97
CA GLY A 7 -4.61 -1.43 3.13
C GLY A 7 -4.97 -0.81 4.49
N ALA A 8 -6.04 -0.01 4.54
CA ALA A 8 -6.51 0.76 5.70
C ALA A 8 -6.70 -0.07 6.99
N THR A 9 -7.13 -1.34 6.88
CA THR A 9 -7.37 -2.22 8.04
C THR A 9 -6.12 -2.94 8.55
N GLY A 10 -4.99 -2.78 7.87
CA GLY A 10 -3.69 -3.29 8.32
C GLY A 10 -3.14 -2.52 9.51
N ARG A 11 -2.15 -3.09 10.22
CA ARG A 11 -1.52 -2.43 11.38
C ARG A 11 -0.98 -1.04 11.01
N THR A 12 -0.18 -0.95 9.96
CA THR A 12 0.40 0.32 9.49
C THR A 12 -0.68 1.25 8.95
N GLY A 13 -1.68 0.71 8.21
CA GLY A 13 -2.79 1.50 7.67
C GLY A 13 -3.58 2.23 8.73
N ARG A 14 -3.89 1.55 9.84
CA ARG A 14 -4.61 2.15 10.97
C ARG A 14 -3.81 3.29 11.61
N LEU A 15 -2.53 3.07 11.90
CA LEU A 15 -1.66 4.11 12.48
C LEU A 15 -1.53 5.31 11.55
N PHE A 16 -1.36 5.07 10.26
CA PHE A 16 -1.29 6.12 9.25
C PHE A 16 -2.57 6.95 9.21
N ILE A 17 -3.76 6.29 9.19
CA ILE A 17 -5.05 6.97 9.14
C ILE A 17 -5.25 7.83 10.38
N HIS A 18 -4.99 7.31 11.58
CA HIS A 18 -5.09 8.10 12.81
C HIS A 18 -4.22 9.35 12.73
N LYS A 19 -2.95 9.20 12.33
CA LYS A 19 -2.04 10.33 12.20
C LYS A 19 -2.49 11.35 11.16
N ALA A 20 -2.95 10.89 10.00
CA ALA A 20 -3.46 11.77 8.95
C ALA A 20 -4.70 12.56 9.39
N LEU A 21 -5.61 11.94 10.16
CA LEU A 21 -6.80 12.60 10.70
C LEU A 21 -6.43 13.63 11.80
N GLU A 22 -5.47 13.31 12.67
CA GLU A 22 -4.93 14.24 13.68
C GLU A 22 -4.30 15.49 13.02
N GLU A 23 -3.68 15.31 11.85
CA GLU A 23 -3.11 16.41 11.06
C GLU A 23 -4.15 17.16 10.21
N GLY A 24 -5.43 16.86 10.36
CA GLY A 24 -6.53 17.55 9.69
C GLY A 24 -6.73 17.16 8.22
N HIS A 25 -6.20 16.02 7.79
CA HIS A 25 -6.40 15.51 6.44
C HIS A 25 -7.75 14.81 6.30
N SER A 26 -8.33 14.81 5.09
CA SER A 26 -9.48 13.99 4.75
C SER A 26 -9.00 12.65 4.22
N VAL A 27 -9.51 11.55 4.77
CA VAL A 27 -9.07 10.20 4.42
C VAL A 27 -10.22 9.39 3.84
N THR A 28 -9.98 8.79 2.68
CA THR A 28 -10.85 7.77 2.07
C THR A 28 -10.20 6.41 2.23
N ALA A 29 -10.74 5.59 3.12
CA ALA A 29 -10.29 4.22 3.36
C ALA A 29 -10.98 3.27 2.39
N TYR A 30 -10.29 2.80 1.35
CA TYR A 30 -10.81 1.84 0.38
C TYR A 30 -10.61 0.42 0.89
N VAL A 31 -11.69 -0.31 1.15
CA VAL A 31 -11.66 -1.56 1.91
C VAL A 31 -12.62 -2.63 1.38
N ARG A 32 -12.22 -3.90 1.46
CA ARG A 32 -13.08 -5.03 1.09
C ARG A 32 -14.21 -5.31 2.07
N ASN A 33 -13.98 -5.05 3.36
CA ASN A 33 -14.96 -5.28 4.43
C ASN A 33 -15.16 -3.97 5.21
N PRO A 34 -16.24 -3.22 4.91
CA PRO A 34 -16.51 -1.93 5.54
C PRO A 34 -16.86 -2.06 7.03
N ASP A 35 -17.52 -3.13 7.45
CA ASP A 35 -17.91 -3.31 8.85
C ASP A 35 -16.69 -3.54 9.72
N LYS A 36 -15.76 -4.39 9.26
CA LYS A 36 -14.46 -4.55 9.90
C LYS A 36 -13.68 -3.24 9.95
N ALA A 37 -13.74 -2.44 8.88
CA ALA A 37 -13.05 -1.15 8.85
C ALA A 37 -13.66 -0.17 9.87
N ARG A 38 -14.99 -0.08 9.97
CA ARG A 38 -15.68 0.75 10.97
C ARG A 38 -15.31 0.34 12.39
N ALA A 39 -15.27 -0.96 12.68
CA ALA A 39 -14.89 -1.49 13.99
C ALA A 39 -13.44 -1.15 14.38
N LEU A 40 -12.53 -1.07 13.40
CA LEU A 40 -11.10 -0.84 13.64
C LEU A 40 -10.68 0.64 13.60
N LEU A 41 -11.36 1.45 12.78
CA LEU A 41 -11.00 2.86 12.54
C LEU A 41 -11.89 3.84 13.29
N GLY A 42 -13.06 3.36 13.77
CA GLY A 42 -14.07 4.22 14.40
C GLY A 42 -14.74 5.15 13.39
N THR A 43 -15.30 6.24 13.92
CA THR A 43 -15.95 7.31 13.15
C THR A 43 -15.17 8.61 13.32
N HIS A 44 -15.01 9.35 12.25
CA HIS A 44 -14.38 10.67 12.26
C HIS A 44 -14.99 11.51 11.11
N PRO A 45 -15.25 12.82 11.31
CA PRO A 45 -15.87 13.66 10.27
C PRO A 45 -15.09 13.69 8.95
N ASN A 46 -13.76 13.56 9.03
CA ASN A 46 -12.86 13.55 7.86
C ASN A 46 -12.50 12.14 7.40
N LEU A 47 -13.16 11.08 7.90
CA LEU A 47 -12.93 9.69 7.48
C LEU A 47 -14.13 9.16 6.68
N THR A 48 -13.87 8.78 5.44
CA THR A 48 -14.84 8.08 4.58
C THR A 48 -14.39 6.63 4.38
N ILE A 49 -15.26 5.67 4.67
CA ILE A 49 -15.02 4.25 4.41
C ILE A 49 -15.75 3.87 3.12
N THR A 50 -14.97 3.55 2.09
CA THR A 50 -15.47 3.19 0.75
C THR A 50 -15.27 1.70 0.51
N PRO A 51 -16.37 0.92 0.32
CA PRO A 51 -16.26 -0.50 0.01
C PRO A 51 -15.77 -0.72 -1.42
N GLY A 52 -14.85 -1.66 -1.62
CA GLY A 52 -14.40 -2.08 -2.94
C GLY A 52 -13.27 -3.11 -2.87
N ASP A 53 -13.04 -3.78 -3.98
CA ASP A 53 -11.93 -4.71 -4.19
C ASP A 53 -10.91 -4.08 -5.15
N LEU A 54 -9.64 -4.47 -5.02
CA LEU A 54 -8.55 -3.95 -5.87
C LEU A 54 -8.65 -4.42 -7.33
N ASN A 55 -9.50 -5.41 -7.62
CA ASN A 55 -9.80 -5.84 -9.00
C ASN A 55 -10.92 -5.03 -9.64
N ASP A 56 -11.71 -4.32 -8.84
CA ASP A 56 -12.80 -3.47 -9.32
C ASP A 56 -12.22 -2.10 -9.67
N THR A 57 -11.73 -1.98 -10.89
CA THR A 57 -11.07 -0.77 -11.38
C THR A 57 -12.02 0.42 -11.48
N GLU A 58 -13.30 0.18 -11.75
CA GLU A 58 -14.30 1.24 -11.83
C GLU A 58 -14.55 1.88 -10.46
N ARG A 59 -14.75 1.04 -9.43
CA ARG A 59 -14.90 1.54 -8.06
C ARG A 59 -13.63 2.17 -7.52
N LEU A 60 -12.47 1.61 -7.86
CA LEU A 60 -11.19 2.19 -7.47
C LEU A 60 -10.99 3.56 -8.13
N ALA A 61 -11.30 3.70 -9.42
CA ALA A 61 -11.26 4.98 -10.13
C ALA A 61 -12.20 6.00 -9.50
N ALA A 62 -13.45 5.61 -9.21
CA ALA A 62 -14.42 6.48 -8.54
C ALA A 62 -13.94 6.93 -7.15
N ALA A 63 -13.34 6.03 -6.36
CA ALA A 63 -12.78 6.35 -5.05
C ALA A 63 -11.53 7.24 -5.14
N SER A 64 -10.81 7.20 -6.26
CA SER A 64 -9.60 7.97 -6.54
C SER A 64 -9.90 9.39 -7.04
N ALA A 65 -11.08 9.59 -7.62
CA ALA A 65 -11.45 10.89 -8.19
C ALA A 65 -11.43 12.00 -7.14
N GLY A 66 -10.72 13.09 -7.44
CA GLY A 66 -10.58 14.24 -6.55
C GLY A 66 -9.71 14.01 -5.31
N GLN A 67 -8.96 12.91 -5.25
CA GLN A 67 -7.95 12.69 -4.22
C GLN A 67 -6.62 13.35 -4.62
N ASP A 68 -5.93 13.93 -3.65
CA ASP A 68 -4.61 14.55 -3.87
C ASP A 68 -3.50 13.50 -3.91
N VAL A 69 -3.61 12.49 -3.05
CA VAL A 69 -2.58 11.46 -2.81
C VAL A 69 -3.23 10.10 -2.65
N MET A 70 -2.60 9.06 -3.20
CA MET A 70 -2.88 7.67 -2.84
C MET A 70 -1.75 7.11 -1.97
N ALA A 71 -2.09 6.56 -0.80
CA ALA A 71 -1.18 5.83 0.07
C ALA A 71 -1.46 4.33 -0.01
N SER A 72 -0.56 3.57 -0.62
CA SER A 72 -0.62 2.11 -0.64
C SER A 72 0.15 1.53 0.54
N LEU A 73 -0.60 1.10 1.55
CA LEU A 73 -0.10 0.42 2.75
C LEU A 73 -0.46 -1.07 2.70
N LEU A 74 -0.55 -1.59 1.46
CA LEU A 74 -0.85 -2.98 1.20
C LEU A 74 0.30 -3.85 1.71
N GLY A 75 -0.04 -4.78 2.59
CA GLY A 75 0.85 -5.81 3.08
C GLY A 75 0.26 -7.19 2.79
N GLN A 76 1.12 -8.18 2.71
CA GLN A 76 0.70 -9.56 2.56
C GLN A 76 0.51 -10.19 3.95
N LYS A 77 -0.40 -11.16 4.03
CA LYS A 77 -0.49 -11.99 5.22
C LYS A 77 0.78 -12.86 5.29
N ALA A 78 1.39 -12.92 6.46
CA ALA A 78 2.56 -13.76 6.70
C ALA A 78 2.13 -15.24 6.83
N THR A 79 1.74 -15.87 5.73
CA THR A 79 1.52 -17.31 5.66
C THR A 79 2.74 -17.99 5.03
N VAL A 80 3.01 -19.25 5.38
CA VAL A 80 4.14 -20.02 4.84
C VAL A 80 4.12 -20.04 3.31
N ARG A 81 2.94 -20.15 2.71
CA ARG A 81 2.77 -20.13 1.25
C ARG A 81 3.18 -18.80 0.63
N GLU A 82 2.79 -17.69 1.26
CA GLU A 82 3.11 -16.33 0.77
C GLU A 82 4.59 -15.98 0.99
N PHE A 83 5.22 -16.52 2.04
CA PHE A 83 6.67 -16.41 2.22
C PHE A 83 7.46 -17.03 1.08
N LEU A 84 6.98 -18.16 0.53
CA LEU A 84 7.68 -18.90 -0.50
C LEU A 84 7.30 -18.43 -1.93
N HIS A 85 6.02 -18.15 -2.16
CA HIS A 85 5.50 -17.87 -3.50
C HIS A 85 4.41 -16.80 -3.44
N SER A 86 4.79 -15.53 -3.49
CA SER A 86 3.83 -14.43 -3.61
C SER A 86 3.93 -13.74 -4.96
N THR A 87 2.76 -13.44 -5.53
CA THR A 87 2.59 -12.64 -6.76
C THR A 87 1.63 -11.48 -6.56
N PHE A 88 1.16 -11.29 -5.32
CA PHE A 88 0.07 -10.37 -5.01
C PHE A 88 0.35 -8.93 -5.43
N LEU A 89 1.53 -8.40 -5.10
CA LEU A 89 1.85 -7.01 -5.43
C LEU A 89 2.19 -6.83 -6.91
N GLN A 90 2.94 -7.76 -7.50
CA GLN A 90 3.30 -7.67 -8.92
C GLN A 90 2.08 -7.75 -9.84
N GLU A 91 1.02 -8.47 -9.45
CA GLU A 91 -0.22 -8.53 -10.22
C GLU A 91 -1.12 -7.31 -10.02
N ARG A 92 -1.14 -6.75 -8.80
CA ARG A 92 -2.09 -5.69 -8.42
C ARG A 92 -1.57 -4.29 -8.60
N LEU A 93 -0.29 -4.07 -8.30
CA LEU A 93 0.26 -2.73 -8.24
C LEU A 93 0.23 -1.99 -9.59
N PRO A 94 0.54 -2.62 -10.74
CA PRO A 94 0.42 -1.96 -12.04
C PRO A 94 -1.02 -1.53 -12.34
N LEU A 95 -1.99 -2.40 -12.08
CA LEU A 95 -3.41 -2.11 -12.28
C LEU A 95 -3.88 -0.95 -11.38
N ILE A 96 -3.48 -0.95 -10.11
CA ILE A 96 -3.77 0.13 -9.16
C ILE A 96 -3.17 1.44 -9.68
N MET A 97 -1.88 1.44 -10.06
CA MET A 97 -1.21 2.64 -10.55
C MET A 97 -1.88 3.21 -11.80
N GLN A 98 -2.17 2.37 -12.79
CA GLN A 98 -2.88 2.78 -13.99
C GLN A 98 -4.24 3.42 -13.65
N THR A 99 -5.01 2.77 -12.78
CA THR A 99 -6.35 3.23 -12.40
C THR A 99 -6.30 4.57 -11.65
N VAL A 100 -5.44 4.69 -10.63
CA VAL A 100 -5.41 5.90 -9.79
C VAL A 100 -4.81 7.09 -10.51
N THR A 101 -3.77 6.90 -11.33
CA THR A 101 -3.19 7.99 -12.13
C THR A 101 -4.14 8.42 -13.24
N GLY A 102 -4.85 7.46 -13.87
CA GLY A 102 -5.91 7.75 -14.84
C GLY A 102 -7.09 8.53 -14.23
N ALA A 103 -7.38 8.35 -12.95
CA ALA A 103 -8.37 9.13 -12.21
C ALA A 103 -7.88 10.51 -11.73
N GLY A 104 -6.63 10.90 -12.07
CA GLY A 104 -6.08 12.22 -11.80
C GLY A 104 -5.30 12.36 -10.49
N VAL A 105 -5.01 11.27 -9.79
CA VAL A 105 -4.15 11.30 -8.60
C VAL A 105 -2.71 11.61 -9.01
N LYS A 106 -2.14 12.68 -8.46
CA LYS A 106 -0.82 13.20 -8.87
C LYS A 106 0.34 12.62 -8.06
N ARG A 107 0.07 12.04 -6.92
CA ARG A 107 1.10 11.50 -6.02
C ARG A 107 0.68 10.17 -5.41
N CYS A 108 1.56 9.19 -5.50
CA CYS A 108 1.38 7.88 -4.91
C CYS A 108 2.50 7.60 -3.91
N VAL A 109 2.14 7.25 -2.68
CA VAL A 109 3.08 6.82 -1.65
C VAL A 109 2.97 5.31 -1.50
N LEU A 110 4.05 4.60 -1.81
CA LEU A 110 4.10 3.15 -1.69
C LEU A 110 4.95 2.76 -0.48
N LEU A 111 4.33 2.05 0.47
CA LEU A 111 5.08 1.50 1.60
C LEU A 111 5.98 0.36 1.10
N SER A 112 7.28 0.56 1.18
CA SER A 112 8.28 -0.47 0.92
C SER A 112 8.66 -1.22 2.21
N ALA A 113 9.38 -2.34 2.08
CA ALA A 113 9.90 -3.07 3.23
C ALA A 113 11.41 -2.83 3.37
N TYR A 114 11.91 -2.85 4.62
CA TYR A 114 13.34 -2.88 4.87
C TYR A 114 13.93 -4.18 4.31
N GLY A 115 15.06 -4.10 3.61
CA GLY A 115 15.69 -5.26 2.97
C GLY A 115 15.27 -5.47 1.49
N VAL A 116 14.51 -4.53 0.89
CA VAL A 116 14.14 -4.52 -0.53
C VAL A 116 14.91 -3.41 -1.25
N GLY A 117 15.37 -3.67 -2.48
CA GLY A 117 16.15 -2.70 -3.27
C GLY A 117 17.46 -2.31 -2.57
N ASP A 118 17.76 -1.01 -2.52
CA ASP A 118 19.02 -0.50 -1.97
C ASP A 118 19.20 -0.75 -0.47
N THR A 119 18.11 -0.99 0.27
CA THR A 119 18.18 -1.24 1.72
C THR A 119 18.72 -2.63 2.08
N VAL A 120 18.83 -3.57 1.13
CA VAL A 120 19.48 -4.89 1.34
C VAL A 120 20.95 -4.72 1.75
N ARG A 121 21.62 -3.71 1.18
CA ARG A 121 23.05 -3.46 1.44
C ARG A 121 23.33 -3.03 2.87
N THR A 122 22.35 -2.39 3.53
CA THR A 122 22.49 -1.90 4.91
C THR A 122 22.03 -2.91 5.97
N ALA A 123 21.45 -4.04 5.55
CA ALA A 123 21.02 -5.10 6.46
C ALA A 123 22.21 -5.94 6.95
N SER A 124 22.18 -6.37 8.21
CA SER A 124 23.18 -7.28 8.78
C SER A 124 23.21 -8.63 8.06
N LEU A 125 24.35 -9.32 8.05
CA LEU A 125 24.50 -10.62 7.39
C LEU A 125 23.43 -11.65 7.78
N PRO A 126 23.10 -11.85 9.08
CA PRO A 126 22.03 -12.76 9.48
C PRO A 126 20.66 -12.34 8.91
N MET A 127 20.35 -11.04 8.93
CA MET A 127 19.10 -10.52 8.39
C MET A 127 19.02 -10.72 6.88
N ARG A 128 20.12 -10.54 6.14
CA ARG A 128 20.18 -10.82 4.69
C ARG A 128 19.90 -12.28 4.38
N LEU A 129 20.40 -13.21 5.22
CA LEU A 129 20.12 -14.64 5.06
C LEU A 129 18.63 -14.96 5.33
N VAL A 130 18.05 -14.42 6.39
CA VAL A 130 16.62 -14.54 6.71
C VAL A 130 15.76 -14.02 5.56
N CYS A 131 16.04 -12.83 5.05
CA CYS A 131 15.32 -12.26 3.91
C CYS A 131 15.44 -13.14 2.65
N LYS A 132 16.64 -13.65 2.37
CA LYS A 132 16.91 -14.44 1.15
C LYS A 132 16.32 -15.86 1.20
N VAL A 133 16.26 -16.48 2.36
CA VAL A 133 15.83 -17.88 2.49
C VAL A 133 14.37 -17.99 2.93
N ILE A 134 13.97 -17.27 3.97
CA ILE A 134 12.64 -17.41 4.60
C ILE A 134 11.60 -16.50 3.93
N MET A 135 11.98 -15.26 3.59
CA MET A 135 11.05 -14.28 3.04
C MET A 135 11.17 -14.09 1.53
N HIS A 136 11.80 -15.03 0.84
CA HIS A 136 12.14 -14.91 -0.59
C HIS A 136 10.95 -14.56 -1.48
N GLY A 137 9.80 -15.22 -1.30
CA GLY A 137 8.59 -14.97 -2.11
C GLY A 137 8.07 -13.54 -1.96
N ILE A 138 7.91 -13.06 -0.73
CA ILE A 138 7.41 -11.71 -0.45
C ILE A 138 8.36 -10.64 -0.98
N PHE A 139 9.66 -10.81 -0.79
CA PHE A 139 10.66 -9.85 -1.27
C PHE A 139 10.77 -9.83 -2.79
N THR A 140 10.73 -11.01 -3.43
CA THR A 140 10.76 -11.13 -4.88
C THR A 140 9.52 -10.50 -5.52
N ASP A 141 8.33 -10.75 -4.96
CA ASP A 141 7.08 -10.13 -5.40
C ASP A 141 7.18 -8.59 -5.35
N LYS A 142 7.70 -8.07 -4.26
CA LYS A 142 7.85 -6.61 -4.09
C LYS A 142 8.86 -5.99 -5.06
N VAL A 143 10.01 -6.62 -5.25
CA VAL A 143 11.04 -6.16 -6.22
C VAL A 143 10.48 -6.16 -7.64
N LYS A 144 9.77 -7.22 -8.02
CA LYS A 144 9.12 -7.32 -9.35
C LYS A 144 8.00 -6.28 -9.50
N ALA A 145 7.16 -6.10 -8.47
CA ALA A 145 6.12 -5.08 -8.46
C ALA A 145 6.71 -3.68 -8.63
N ASP A 146 7.79 -3.35 -7.92
CA ASP A 146 8.49 -2.07 -8.03
C ASP A 146 9.06 -1.83 -9.45
N ALA A 147 9.54 -2.89 -10.13
CA ALA A 147 10.03 -2.80 -11.50
C ALA A 147 8.89 -2.58 -12.51
N LEU A 148 7.75 -3.25 -12.32
CA LEU A 148 6.57 -3.11 -13.18
C LEU A 148 5.91 -1.72 -13.12
N VAL A 149 6.12 -0.97 -12.04
CA VAL A 149 5.61 0.40 -11.90
C VAL A 149 6.69 1.46 -12.13
N ALA A 150 7.81 1.10 -12.73
CA ALA A 150 8.92 2.03 -13.00
C ALA A 150 8.50 3.22 -13.89
N GLU A 151 7.57 3.02 -14.82
CA GLU A 151 6.99 4.08 -15.65
C GLU A 151 6.22 5.15 -14.86
N TYR A 152 5.72 4.79 -13.65
CA TYR A 152 5.01 5.70 -12.76
C TYR A 152 5.93 6.42 -11.77
N GLN A 153 7.26 6.33 -11.92
CA GLN A 153 8.22 6.99 -11.01
C GLN A 153 7.93 8.48 -10.76
N PRO A 154 7.48 9.28 -11.75
CA PRO A 154 7.13 10.69 -11.51
C PRO A 154 6.02 10.88 -10.46
N TYR A 155 5.17 9.88 -10.27
CA TYR A 155 4.04 9.89 -9.32
C TYR A 155 4.38 9.23 -7.99
N ILE A 156 5.49 8.48 -7.87
CA ILE A 156 5.78 7.61 -6.73
C ILE A 156 6.73 8.26 -5.75
N SER A 157 6.30 8.32 -4.48
CA SER A 157 7.18 8.53 -3.32
C SER A 157 7.24 7.22 -2.51
N ARG A 158 8.45 6.71 -2.25
CA ARG A 158 8.63 5.48 -1.46
C ARG A 158 8.86 5.82 0.00
N ALA A 159 8.06 5.23 0.88
CA ALA A 159 8.28 5.27 2.31
C ALA A 159 8.92 3.95 2.78
N HIS A 160 10.08 4.05 3.43
CA HIS A 160 10.74 2.91 4.06
C HIS A 160 10.51 2.98 5.57
N PRO A 161 10.11 1.87 6.23
CA PRO A 161 10.04 1.85 7.69
C PRO A 161 11.45 2.01 8.26
N GLY A 162 11.65 3.00 9.13
CA GLY A 162 12.91 3.21 9.84
C GLY A 162 13.83 4.34 9.33
N ARG A 163 13.29 5.24 8.53
CA ARG A 163 13.89 6.56 8.28
C ARG A 163 12.99 7.67 8.75
#